data_1b0aaeb9a368933bd1686e679ed6f3dc
#
_entry.id   1b0aaeb9a368933bd1686e679ed6f3dc
#
_cell.length_a   1.000
_cell.length_b   1.000
_cell.length_c   1.000
_cell.angle_alpha   90.00
_cell.angle_beta   90.00
_cell.angle_gamma   90.00
#
_symmetry.space_group_name_H-M   'P 1'
#
loop_
_entity.id
_entity.type
_entity.pdbx_description
1 polymer ?
#
loop_
_entity_poly.entity_id
_entity_poly.type
_entity_poly.pdbx_seq_one_letter_code
_entity_poly.pdbx_strand_id
1 'polypeptide(L)'
;EAFMNIGGHDPRFASAREDSDVFNRLHLAGFELIQSWESFVYHLTARGGQFQHGKLTQNHQQKSEEWQKLMYNSTREFFRKWGTSVQHDNLLKPIITPKYNIGFVVDNLDSYELLYHLEPWCTNIYGNFPQYMREHFIEAEKKDTMFDLNERVRRFYEEKNNDILIKFDAKNFTQQHMNYITNFSN
;
A
#
# COMPACT_ATOMS: atom_id res chain seq x y z
N GLU A 1 18.41 -19.11 6.46
CA GLU A 1 19.42 -18.53 5.53
C GLU A 1 18.73 -17.72 4.43
N ALA A 2 17.82 -18.27 3.61
CA ALA A 2 17.10 -17.57 2.54
C ALA A 2 16.41 -16.28 3.01
N PHE A 3 15.71 -16.31 4.13
CA PHE A 3 15.04 -15.15 4.73
C PHE A 3 16.04 -14.03 5.09
N MET A 4 17.21 -14.37 5.60
CA MET A 4 18.25 -13.38 5.93
C MET A 4 18.91 -12.83 4.67
N ASN A 5 19.05 -13.64 3.62
CA ASN A 5 19.62 -13.19 2.34
C ASN A 5 18.79 -12.11 1.65
N ILE A 6 17.47 -12.11 1.87
CA ILE A 6 16.57 -11.05 1.37
C ILE A 6 16.44 -9.85 2.32
N GLY A 7 17.20 -9.82 3.42
CA GLY A 7 17.18 -8.73 4.41
C GLY A 7 16.12 -8.86 5.51
N GLY A 8 15.51 -10.03 5.70
CA GLY A 8 14.53 -10.27 6.75
C GLY A 8 13.18 -9.56 6.52
N HIS A 9 12.48 -9.21 7.59
CA HIS A 9 11.26 -8.41 7.50
C HIS A 9 11.57 -6.95 7.14
N ASP A 10 10.73 -6.38 6.28
CA ASP A 10 10.79 -4.97 5.96
C ASP A 10 10.05 -4.17 7.06
N PRO A 11 10.73 -3.21 7.74
CA PRO A 11 10.14 -2.47 8.85
C PRO A 11 8.96 -1.57 8.45
N ARG A 12 8.70 -1.37 7.16
CA ARG A 12 7.50 -0.67 6.67
C ARG A 12 6.20 -1.41 7.02
N PHE A 13 6.28 -2.72 7.24
CA PHE A 13 5.12 -3.58 7.49
C PHE A 13 5.04 -3.95 8.97
N ALA A 14 4.36 -3.10 9.75
CA ALA A 14 4.19 -3.34 11.19
C ALA A 14 3.17 -4.45 11.50
N SER A 15 2.17 -4.61 10.62
CA SER A 15 1.15 -5.67 10.71
C SER A 15 0.44 -5.78 9.36
N ALA A 16 0.22 -6.99 8.89
CA ALA A 16 -0.27 -7.31 7.55
C ALA A 16 0.69 -6.91 6.41
N ARG A 17 0.67 -7.67 5.33
CA ARG A 17 1.51 -7.54 4.12
C ARG A 17 3.00 -7.87 4.30
N GLU A 18 3.47 -8.08 5.52
CA GLU A 18 4.84 -8.51 5.82
C GLU A 18 5.19 -9.86 5.17
N ASP A 19 4.26 -10.80 5.22
CA ASP A 19 4.37 -12.12 4.58
C ASP A 19 4.37 -12.01 3.05
N SER A 20 3.44 -11.22 2.50
CA SER A 20 3.36 -11.00 1.05
C SER A 20 4.63 -10.34 0.51
N ASP A 21 5.18 -9.37 1.25
CA ASP A 21 6.45 -8.72 0.91
C ASP A 21 7.62 -9.70 0.95
N VAL A 22 7.70 -10.55 1.98
CA VAL A 22 8.73 -11.59 2.10
C VAL A 22 8.64 -12.58 0.95
N PHE A 23 7.44 -13.05 0.60
CA PHE A 23 7.24 -13.98 -0.52
C PHE A 23 7.62 -13.37 -1.86
N ASN A 24 7.26 -12.11 -2.10
CA ASN A 24 7.67 -11.39 -3.30
C ASN A 24 9.20 -11.30 -3.40
N ARG A 25 9.88 -10.92 -2.30
CA ARG A 25 11.35 -10.80 -2.30
C ARG A 25 12.06 -12.14 -2.44
N LEU A 26 11.55 -13.21 -1.82
CA LEU A 26 12.07 -14.56 -2.00
C LEU A 26 11.93 -15.02 -3.45
N HIS A 27 10.77 -14.81 -4.05
CA HIS A 27 10.52 -15.15 -5.45
C HIS A 27 11.44 -14.41 -6.40
N LEU A 28 11.61 -13.08 -6.22
CA LEU A 28 12.53 -12.27 -7.02
C LEU A 28 14.01 -12.65 -6.82
N ALA A 29 14.37 -13.16 -5.65
CA ALA A 29 15.71 -13.68 -5.37
C ALA A 29 15.93 -15.10 -5.95
N GLY A 30 14.96 -15.65 -6.67
CA GLY A 30 15.08 -16.94 -7.34
C GLY A 30 14.79 -18.15 -6.44
N PHE A 31 14.25 -17.93 -5.23
CA PHE A 31 13.84 -19.06 -4.38
C PHE A 31 12.50 -19.62 -4.86
N GLU A 32 12.41 -20.94 -4.87
CA GLU A 32 11.17 -21.65 -5.15
C GLU A 32 10.32 -21.75 -3.87
N LEU A 33 9.06 -21.34 -3.95
CA LEU A 33 8.10 -21.46 -2.85
C LEU A 33 7.33 -22.76 -3.03
N ILE A 34 7.54 -23.70 -2.09
CA ILE A 34 6.94 -25.03 -2.13
C ILE A 34 6.04 -25.19 -0.91
N GLN A 35 4.78 -25.58 -1.14
CA GLN A 35 3.87 -25.92 -0.06
C GLN A 35 4.24 -27.30 0.52
N SER A 36 4.46 -27.36 1.83
CA SER A 36 4.67 -28.62 2.54
C SER A 36 3.35 -29.16 3.09
N TRP A 37 2.97 -30.36 2.68
CA TRP A 37 1.79 -31.05 3.20
C TRP A 37 2.04 -31.74 4.55
N GLU A 38 3.31 -31.88 4.95
CA GLU A 38 3.73 -32.50 6.20
C GLU A 38 3.91 -31.48 7.34
N SER A 39 3.91 -30.19 7.01
CA SER A 39 4.07 -29.09 7.96
C SER A 39 2.79 -28.26 8.04
N PHE A 40 2.23 -28.18 9.23
CA PHE A 40 1.05 -27.34 9.46
C PHE A 40 1.11 -26.64 10.81
N VAL A 41 0.44 -25.51 10.91
CA VAL A 41 0.30 -24.72 12.13
C VAL A 41 -1.19 -24.48 12.39
N TYR A 42 -1.61 -24.73 13.63
CA TYR A 42 -2.97 -24.36 14.04
C TYR A 42 -3.07 -22.85 14.18
N HIS A 43 -3.87 -22.23 13.30
CA HIS A 43 -4.21 -20.83 13.41
C HIS A 43 -5.44 -20.64 14.29
N LEU A 44 -5.23 -20.13 15.52
CA LEU A 44 -6.32 -19.85 16.47
C LEU A 44 -7.04 -18.57 16.04
N THR A 45 -8.05 -18.72 15.19
CA THR A 45 -8.84 -17.62 14.67
C THR A 45 -9.47 -16.81 15.81
N ALA A 46 -9.48 -15.48 15.66
CA ALA A 46 -10.03 -14.52 16.64
C ALA A 46 -9.36 -14.54 18.03
N ARG A 47 -8.16 -15.09 18.16
CA ARG A 47 -7.37 -15.11 19.40
C ARG A 47 -6.16 -14.18 19.39
N GLY A 48 -5.89 -13.51 18.28
CA GLY A 48 -4.78 -12.55 18.15
C GLY A 48 -5.10 -11.18 18.76
N GLY A 49 -4.06 -10.34 18.92
CA GLY A 49 -4.18 -8.99 19.46
C GLY A 49 -5.05 -8.03 18.66
N GLN A 50 -5.34 -8.37 17.39
CA GLN A 50 -6.27 -7.62 16.52
C GLN A 50 -7.73 -7.66 16.99
N PHE A 51 -8.08 -8.56 17.89
CA PHE A 51 -9.40 -8.65 18.47
C PHE A 51 -9.42 -8.01 19.87
N GLN A 52 -10.49 -7.33 20.22
CA GLN A 52 -10.63 -6.73 21.54
C GLN A 52 -10.81 -7.82 22.60
N HIS A 53 -9.75 -8.15 23.31
CA HIS A 53 -9.80 -9.08 24.43
C HIS A 53 -10.59 -8.52 25.60
N GLY A 54 -11.52 -9.29 26.13
CA GLY A 54 -12.24 -9.00 27.38
C GLY A 54 -13.51 -8.15 27.25
N LYS A 55 -13.82 -7.61 26.09
CA LYS A 55 -15.15 -7.07 25.83
C LYS A 55 -16.02 -8.15 25.19
N LEU A 56 -16.90 -8.73 26.00
CA LEU A 56 -18.02 -9.55 25.53
C LEU A 56 -19.01 -8.66 24.75
N THR A 57 -18.61 -8.24 23.56
CA THR A 57 -19.54 -7.65 22.60
C THR A 57 -20.23 -8.80 21.88
N GLN A 58 -21.49 -8.60 21.49
CA GLN A 58 -22.29 -9.60 20.76
C GLN A 58 -21.63 -10.05 19.43
N ASN A 59 -20.55 -9.37 19.01
CA ASN A 59 -19.70 -9.71 17.87
C ASN A 59 -18.26 -9.97 18.33
N HIS A 60 -17.96 -11.18 18.71
CA HIS A 60 -16.61 -11.63 19.08
C HIS A 60 -15.54 -11.50 17.97
N GLN A 61 -15.91 -11.01 16.79
CA GLN A 61 -15.05 -10.89 15.61
C GLN A 61 -14.71 -9.44 15.25
N GLN A 62 -15.11 -8.45 16.06
CA GLN A 62 -14.80 -7.07 15.78
C GLN A 62 -13.31 -6.80 16.03
N LYS A 63 -12.60 -6.50 14.96
CA LYS A 63 -11.18 -6.12 15.02
C LYS A 63 -11.03 -4.77 15.69
N SER A 64 -9.96 -4.58 16.49
CA SER A 64 -9.69 -3.28 17.12
C SER A 64 -9.44 -2.20 16.04
N GLU A 65 -9.80 -0.97 16.35
CA GLU A 65 -9.56 0.18 15.45
C GLU A 65 -8.06 0.36 15.18
N GLU A 66 -7.22 0.19 16.19
CA GLU A 66 -5.77 0.27 16.09
C GLU A 66 -5.23 -0.76 15.09
N TRP A 67 -5.68 -2.01 15.18
CA TRP A 67 -5.27 -3.04 14.24
C TRP A 67 -5.75 -2.75 12.82
N GLN A 68 -6.99 -2.27 12.65
CA GLN A 68 -7.52 -1.88 11.35
C GLN A 68 -6.67 -0.76 10.72
N LYS A 69 -6.28 0.22 11.53
CA LYS A 69 -5.39 1.30 11.10
C LYS A 69 -4.02 0.78 10.67
N LEU A 70 -3.40 -0.09 11.48
CA LEU A 70 -2.11 -0.70 11.13
C LEU A 70 -2.18 -1.50 9.83
N MET A 71 -3.23 -2.31 9.66
CA MET A 71 -3.45 -3.08 8.44
C MET A 71 -3.62 -2.17 7.21
N TYR A 72 -4.35 -1.08 7.37
CA TYR A 72 -4.58 -0.13 6.30
C TYR A 72 -3.29 0.59 5.90
N ASN A 73 -2.51 1.05 6.89
CA ASN A 73 -1.21 1.68 6.66
C ASN A 73 -0.24 0.71 5.96
N SER A 74 -0.12 -0.53 6.44
CA SER A 74 0.72 -1.55 5.81
C SER A 74 0.28 -1.84 4.36
N THR A 75 -1.01 -1.80 4.08
CA THR A 75 -1.52 -1.98 2.70
C THR A 75 -1.12 -0.80 1.81
N ARG A 76 -1.18 0.43 2.30
CA ARG A 76 -0.69 1.61 1.56
C ARG A 76 0.82 1.56 1.32
N GLU A 77 1.60 1.13 2.33
CA GLU A 77 3.05 0.90 2.17
C GLU A 77 3.34 -0.15 1.10
N PHE A 78 2.51 -1.19 1.03
CA PHE A 78 2.63 -2.21 -0.01
C PHE A 78 2.43 -1.62 -1.41
N PHE A 79 1.40 -0.79 -1.61
CA PHE A 79 1.16 -0.10 -2.89
C PHE A 79 2.32 0.85 -3.23
N ARG A 80 2.81 1.62 -2.27
CA ARG A 80 3.98 2.50 -2.48
C ARG A 80 5.22 1.71 -2.90
N LYS A 81 5.45 0.53 -2.31
CA LYS A 81 6.61 -0.30 -2.58
C LYS A 81 6.47 -1.07 -3.89
N TRP A 82 5.34 -1.74 -4.11
CA TRP A 82 5.15 -2.70 -5.19
C TRP A 82 4.36 -2.14 -6.38
N GLY A 83 3.64 -1.04 -6.23
CA GLY A 83 2.84 -0.42 -7.28
C GLY A 83 1.53 -1.15 -7.60
N THR A 84 1.24 -2.23 -6.89
CA THR A 84 0.05 -3.08 -7.09
C THR A 84 -0.46 -3.66 -5.78
N SER A 85 -1.66 -4.22 -5.80
CA SER A 85 -2.16 -5.06 -4.71
C SER A 85 -1.43 -6.41 -4.66
N VAL A 86 -1.59 -7.14 -3.55
CA VAL A 86 -1.09 -8.52 -3.46
C VAL A 86 -1.80 -9.39 -4.48
N GLN A 87 -1.02 -10.08 -5.30
CA GLN A 87 -1.52 -11.02 -6.31
C GLN A 87 -0.80 -12.36 -6.20
N HIS A 88 -1.51 -13.43 -6.47
CA HIS A 88 -0.96 -14.78 -6.50
C HIS A 88 -1.74 -15.65 -7.49
N ASP A 89 -1.10 -16.70 -7.97
CA ASP A 89 -1.75 -17.71 -8.79
C ASP A 89 -2.57 -18.71 -7.93
N ASN A 90 -3.14 -19.71 -8.58
CA ASN A 90 -3.95 -20.74 -7.89
C ASN A 90 -3.13 -21.65 -6.95
N LEU A 91 -1.81 -21.60 -7.04
CA LEU A 91 -0.87 -22.32 -6.19
C LEU A 91 -0.25 -21.41 -5.11
N LEU A 92 -0.84 -20.22 -4.92
CA LEU A 92 -0.36 -19.18 -3.99
C LEU A 92 1.05 -18.64 -4.29
N LYS A 93 1.57 -18.88 -5.49
CA LYS A 93 2.81 -18.26 -5.93
C LYS A 93 2.58 -16.78 -6.24
N PRO A 94 3.47 -15.88 -5.79
CA PRO A 94 3.28 -14.45 -6.02
C PRO A 94 3.33 -14.12 -7.51
N ILE A 95 2.40 -13.28 -7.94
CA ILE A 95 2.43 -12.62 -9.24
C ILE A 95 2.97 -11.22 -9.00
N ILE A 96 4.15 -10.92 -9.56
CA ILE A 96 4.85 -9.65 -9.35
C ILE A 96 4.92 -8.94 -10.69
N THR A 97 4.10 -7.90 -10.82
CA THR A 97 4.13 -7.02 -12.00
C THR A 97 5.25 -5.99 -11.88
N PRO A 98 5.86 -5.56 -12.99
CA PRO A 98 6.82 -4.48 -12.96
C PRO A 98 6.21 -3.20 -12.37
N LYS A 99 6.93 -2.59 -11.43
CA LYS A 99 6.52 -1.28 -10.92
C LYS A 99 6.98 -0.19 -11.88
N TYR A 100 6.04 0.53 -12.44
CA TYR A 100 6.31 1.67 -13.30
C TYR A 100 6.53 2.95 -12.47
N ASN A 101 7.36 3.85 -12.98
CA ASN A 101 7.51 5.19 -12.43
C ASN A 101 6.38 6.08 -12.95
N ILE A 102 5.26 6.08 -12.24
CA ILE A 102 4.04 6.77 -12.62
C ILE A 102 3.93 8.10 -11.89
N GLY A 103 3.67 9.18 -12.63
CA GLY A 103 3.27 10.47 -12.10
C GLY A 103 1.80 10.76 -12.36
N PHE A 104 1.03 11.06 -11.31
CA PHE A 104 -0.32 11.60 -11.45
C PHE A 104 -0.27 13.12 -11.54
N VAL A 105 -0.85 13.70 -12.58
CA VAL A 105 -0.98 15.15 -12.76
C VAL A 105 -2.45 15.51 -12.61
N VAL A 106 -2.81 16.09 -11.46
CA VAL A 106 -4.20 16.24 -11.04
C VAL A 106 -4.58 17.72 -10.97
N ASP A 107 -5.47 18.10 -11.88
CA ASP A 107 -6.10 19.43 -11.84
C ASP A 107 -7.21 19.45 -10.77
N ASN A 108 -7.45 20.64 -10.16
CA ASN A 108 -8.50 20.86 -9.17
C ASN A 108 -8.49 19.90 -7.97
N LEU A 109 -7.31 19.49 -7.52
CA LEU A 109 -7.14 18.61 -6.36
C LEU A 109 -7.28 19.41 -5.06
N ASP A 110 -8.49 19.54 -4.55
CA ASP A 110 -8.85 20.26 -3.33
C ASP A 110 -9.36 19.33 -2.20
N SER A 111 -9.43 18.03 -2.45
CA SER A 111 -9.85 17.02 -1.49
C SER A 111 -8.66 16.29 -0.86
N TYR A 112 -8.54 16.40 0.48
CA TYR A 112 -7.59 15.62 1.26
C TYR A 112 -7.81 14.11 1.09
N GLU A 113 -9.06 13.68 1.13
CA GLU A 113 -9.44 12.28 1.00
C GLU A 113 -9.03 11.70 -0.37
N LEU A 114 -9.26 12.45 -1.44
CA LEU A 114 -8.84 12.02 -2.77
C LEU A 114 -7.31 11.93 -2.87
N LEU A 115 -6.57 12.90 -2.35
CA LEU A 115 -5.10 12.85 -2.28
C LEU A 115 -4.64 11.62 -1.49
N TYR A 116 -5.28 11.33 -0.35
CA TYR A 116 -4.96 10.20 0.50
C TYR A 116 -5.14 8.85 -0.19
N HIS A 117 -6.17 8.71 -1.03
CA HIS A 117 -6.42 7.49 -1.78
C HIS A 117 -5.55 7.34 -3.02
N LEU A 118 -5.18 8.42 -3.69
CA LEU A 118 -4.39 8.39 -4.92
C LEU A 118 -2.89 8.21 -4.68
N GLU A 119 -2.37 8.87 -3.63
CA GLU A 119 -0.92 8.98 -3.40
C GLU A 119 -0.19 7.62 -3.38
N PRO A 120 -0.71 6.53 -2.76
CA PRO A 120 0.03 5.28 -2.71
C PRO A 120 0.21 4.57 -4.07
N TRP A 121 -0.59 4.93 -5.07
CA TRP A 121 -0.63 4.26 -6.38
C TRP A 121 0.32 4.87 -7.42
N CYS A 122 1.02 5.94 -7.09
CA CYS A 122 1.96 6.59 -8.00
C CYS A 122 3.32 6.80 -7.32
N THR A 123 4.35 7.12 -8.12
CA THR A 123 5.63 7.56 -7.59
C THR A 123 5.55 9.00 -7.11
N ASN A 124 4.90 9.86 -7.89
CA ASN A 124 4.68 11.26 -7.56
C ASN A 124 3.25 11.68 -7.93
N ILE A 125 2.66 12.53 -7.12
CA ILE A 125 1.40 13.20 -7.44
C ILE A 125 1.65 14.71 -7.52
N TYR A 126 1.33 15.30 -8.67
CA TYR A 126 1.47 16.72 -8.97
C TYR A 126 0.10 17.36 -8.98
N GLY A 127 -0.15 18.26 -8.03
CA GLY A 127 -1.46 18.89 -7.90
C GLY A 127 -1.38 20.40 -7.68
N ASN A 128 -2.44 21.08 -8.07
CA ASN A 128 -2.67 22.49 -7.80
C ASN A 128 -3.41 22.75 -6.47
N PHE A 129 -3.22 21.85 -5.52
CA PHE A 129 -3.82 21.96 -4.19
C PHE A 129 -3.30 23.16 -3.39
N PRO A 130 -4.10 23.67 -2.41
CA PRO A 130 -3.67 24.73 -1.50
C PRO A 130 -2.44 24.32 -0.67
N GLN A 131 -1.57 25.30 -0.37
CA GLN A 131 -0.34 25.05 0.41
C GLN A 131 -0.63 24.35 1.74
N TYR A 132 -1.61 24.84 2.49
CA TYR A 132 -1.98 24.30 3.79
C TYR A 132 -2.43 22.84 3.71
N MET A 133 -3.09 22.44 2.61
CA MET A 133 -3.55 21.05 2.45
C MET A 133 -2.38 20.10 2.25
N ARG A 134 -1.39 20.49 1.42
CA ARG A 134 -0.17 19.70 1.24
C ARG A 134 0.59 19.53 2.55
N GLU A 135 0.83 20.62 3.24
CA GLU A 135 1.55 20.61 4.53
C GLU A 135 0.83 19.77 5.56
N HIS A 136 -0.49 19.92 5.66
CA HIS A 136 -1.30 19.13 6.57
C HIS A 136 -1.25 17.64 6.22
N PHE A 137 -1.34 17.29 4.94
CA PHE A 137 -1.24 15.91 4.48
C PHE A 137 0.10 15.30 4.87
N ILE A 138 1.20 15.96 4.54
CA ILE A 138 2.55 15.48 4.86
C ILE A 138 2.72 15.32 6.38
N GLU A 139 2.31 16.30 7.15
CA GLU A 139 2.46 16.28 8.62
C GLU A 139 1.61 15.17 9.27
N ALA A 140 0.40 14.94 8.77
CA ALA A 140 -0.48 13.90 9.26
C ALA A 140 0.03 12.49 8.95
N GLU A 141 0.54 12.30 7.71
CA GLU A 141 0.87 10.97 7.18
C GLU A 141 2.33 10.54 7.42
N LYS A 142 3.28 11.48 7.63
CA LYS A 142 4.71 11.18 7.79
C LYS A 142 5.04 10.19 8.90
N LYS A 143 4.19 10.06 9.92
CA LYS A 143 4.35 9.11 11.03
C LYS A 143 3.95 7.69 10.67
N ASP A 144 3.14 7.53 9.63
CA ASP A 144 2.54 6.28 9.20
C ASP A 144 3.22 5.70 7.95
N THR A 145 4.32 6.32 7.47
CA THR A 145 5.11 5.86 6.32
C THR A 145 6.60 6.15 6.47
N MET A 146 7.43 5.30 5.87
CA MET A 146 8.87 5.51 5.73
C MET A 146 9.25 6.15 4.37
N PHE A 147 8.29 6.40 3.49
CA PHE A 147 8.53 7.11 2.24
C PHE A 147 8.54 8.62 2.47
N ASP A 148 9.42 9.35 1.75
CA ASP A 148 9.44 10.80 1.79
C ASP A 148 8.24 11.39 1.03
N LEU A 149 7.26 11.85 1.79
CA LEU A 149 6.06 12.47 1.23
C LEU A 149 6.33 13.83 0.58
N ASN A 150 7.43 14.51 0.90
CA ASN A 150 7.80 15.75 0.20
C ASN A 150 8.21 15.47 -1.23
N GLU A 151 8.89 14.36 -1.48
CA GLU A 151 9.24 13.91 -2.82
C GLU A 151 8.03 13.35 -3.59
N ARG A 152 7.07 12.77 -2.89
CA ARG A 152 5.91 12.14 -3.51
C ARG A 152 4.79 13.11 -3.84
N VAL A 153 4.49 14.08 -2.95
CA VAL A 153 3.40 15.06 -3.11
C VAL A 153 3.97 16.40 -3.56
N ARG A 154 3.94 16.64 -4.86
CA ARG A 154 4.61 17.75 -5.52
C ARG A 154 3.66 18.80 -6.05
N ARG A 155 4.16 19.99 -6.30
CA ARG A 155 3.41 21.08 -6.92
C ARG A 155 3.21 20.82 -8.41
N PHE A 156 2.09 21.28 -8.92
CA PHE A 156 1.72 21.14 -10.32
C PHE A 156 2.78 21.67 -11.32
N TYR A 157 3.48 22.75 -10.95
CA TYR A 157 4.50 23.41 -11.79
C TYR A 157 5.90 22.77 -11.66
N GLU A 158 6.11 21.86 -10.71
CA GLU A 158 7.40 21.18 -10.59
C GLU A 158 7.67 20.24 -11.76
N GLU A 159 8.97 20.00 -12.02
CA GLU A 159 9.40 19.12 -13.08
C GLU A 159 8.90 17.70 -12.88
N LYS A 160 8.45 17.07 -13.97
CA LYS A 160 7.85 15.74 -13.96
C LYS A 160 8.78 14.75 -14.65
N ASN A 161 9.54 14.01 -13.83
CA ASN A 161 10.56 13.06 -14.29
C ASN A 161 10.04 11.60 -14.19
N ASN A 162 8.76 11.40 -14.50
CA ASN A 162 8.13 10.08 -14.50
C ASN A 162 8.08 9.51 -15.92
N ASP A 163 8.23 8.18 -16.03
CA ASP A 163 8.14 7.48 -17.31
C ASP A 163 6.73 7.54 -17.90
N ILE A 164 5.72 7.51 -17.02
CA ILE A 164 4.32 7.58 -17.38
C ILE A 164 3.65 8.72 -16.61
N LEU A 165 2.99 9.62 -17.34
CA LEU A 165 2.18 10.68 -16.74
C LEU A 165 0.70 10.45 -17.04
N ILE A 166 -0.09 10.30 -15.98
CA ILE A 166 -1.55 10.17 -16.06
C ILE A 166 -2.16 11.48 -15.61
N LYS A 167 -2.80 12.19 -16.55
CA LYS A 167 -3.43 13.48 -16.29
C LYS A 167 -4.94 13.37 -16.20
N PHE A 168 -5.52 13.95 -15.15
CA PHE A 168 -6.97 14.02 -14.97
C PHE A 168 -7.39 15.20 -14.09
N ASP A 169 -8.70 15.50 -14.12
CA ASP A 169 -9.33 16.54 -13.31
C ASP A 169 -10.06 15.88 -12.12
N ALA A 170 -9.71 16.29 -10.90
CA ALA A 170 -10.30 15.78 -9.67
C ALA A 170 -11.82 16.01 -9.58
N LYS A 171 -12.34 17.08 -10.19
CA LYS A 171 -13.79 17.36 -10.23
C LYS A 171 -14.59 16.30 -10.96
N ASN A 172 -13.97 15.64 -11.93
CA ASN A 172 -14.59 14.59 -12.75
C ASN A 172 -14.18 13.19 -12.32
N PHE A 173 -13.44 13.05 -11.21
CA PHE A 173 -12.94 11.78 -10.74
C PHE A 173 -14.07 10.93 -10.16
N THR A 174 -14.17 9.68 -10.60
CA THR A 174 -15.23 8.74 -10.21
C THR A 174 -14.64 7.43 -9.71
N GLN A 175 -15.48 6.59 -9.10
CA GLN A 175 -15.09 5.24 -8.71
C GLN A 175 -14.58 4.40 -9.89
N GLN A 176 -15.08 4.63 -11.10
CA GLN A 176 -14.60 3.95 -12.29
C GLN A 176 -13.14 4.32 -12.61
N HIS A 177 -12.78 5.58 -12.44
CA HIS A 177 -11.39 6.03 -12.60
C HIS A 177 -10.48 5.39 -11.54
N MET A 178 -10.94 5.29 -10.29
CA MET A 178 -10.19 4.57 -9.25
C MET A 178 -9.99 3.11 -9.60
N ASN A 179 -11.01 2.44 -10.13
CA ASN A 179 -10.90 1.05 -10.59
C ASN A 179 -9.87 0.88 -11.71
N TYR A 180 -9.74 1.85 -12.64
CA TYR A 180 -8.68 1.82 -13.65
C TYR A 180 -7.30 1.96 -13.02
N ILE A 181 -7.12 2.88 -12.06
CA ILE A 181 -5.84 3.08 -11.37
C ILE A 181 -5.43 1.80 -10.62
N THR A 182 -6.35 1.20 -9.86
CA THR A 182 -6.06 0.01 -9.05
C THR A 182 -5.78 -1.25 -9.87
N ASN A 183 -6.19 -1.26 -11.14
CA ASN A 183 -5.97 -2.37 -12.08
C ASN A 183 -4.97 -2.02 -13.19
N PHE A 184 -4.30 -0.88 -13.11
CA PHE A 184 -3.38 -0.42 -14.16
C PHE A 184 -2.16 -1.35 -14.35
N SER A 185 -1.78 -2.06 -13.30
CA SER A 185 -0.66 -3.01 -13.31
C SER A 185 -1.08 -4.46 -13.61
N ASN A 186 -2.35 -4.70 -13.94
CA ASN A 186 -2.92 -6.05 -14.16
C ASN A 186 -3.06 -6.38 -15.64
#